data_8842c162bd908f921b2b76cdd14b3a37
#
_entry.id   8842c162bd908f921b2b76cdd14b3a37
#
_cell.length_a   1.000
_cell.length_b   1.000
_cell.length_c   1.000
_cell.angle_alpha   90.00
_cell.angle_beta   90.00
_cell.angle_gamma   90.00
#
_symmetry.space_group_name_H-M   'P 1'
#
loop_
_entity.id
_entity.type
_entity.pdbx_description
1 polymer ?
#
loop_
_entity_poly.entity_id
_entity_poly.type
_entity_poly.pdbx_seq_one_letter_code
_entity_poly.pdbx_strand_id
1 'polypeptide(L)'
;MLSRADLAEYLPLLAKGALITVEVFVCALAVATILGMVWALMRVSGVYALTQFSKALINIIRGIPILVQLFYIYFVFPEIGIQLSAFEAGVIGLGFAYSCYMAEVFRAGIEAVDPGQVEAAQSLGMGRALILWRVVLPQAFKISLPPYGNTCIMMLKDTSQTSIITVAELSFQGKLIASSTFKNTEIFTLVAIWYLVMCVPLILFVGRLEKKFGTK
;
A
#
# COMPACT_ATOMS: atom_id res chain seq x y z
N MET A 1 -16.22 -16.65 27.06
CA MET A 1 -16.98 -15.40 26.74
C MET A 1 -16.33 -14.23 27.44
N LEU A 2 -16.16 -13.12 26.77
CA LEU A 2 -15.63 -11.88 27.36
C LEU A 2 -16.66 -11.26 28.31
N SER A 3 -16.22 -10.90 29.51
CA SER A 3 -17.04 -10.12 30.44
C SER A 3 -17.11 -8.65 30.01
N ARG A 4 -18.04 -7.86 30.61
CA ARG A 4 -18.06 -6.40 30.39
C ARG A 4 -16.79 -5.72 30.89
N ALA A 5 -16.17 -6.24 31.94
CA ALA A 5 -14.90 -5.75 32.47
C ALA A 5 -13.76 -6.01 31.47
N ASP A 6 -13.68 -7.22 30.91
CA ASP A 6 -12.70 -7.55 29.85
C ASP A 6 -12.79 -6.60 28.64
N LEU A 7 -14.02 -6.31 28.19
CA LEU A 7 -14.23 -5.40 27.06
C LEU A 7 -13.80 -3.97 27.39
N ALA A 8 -14.10 -3.49 28.62
CA ALA A 8 -13.68 -2.15 29.05
C ALA A 8 -12.14 -2.02 29.11
N GLU A 9 -11.44 -3.10 29.41
CA GLU A 9 -9.98 -3.13 29.48
C GLU A 9 -9.34 -3.27 28.08
N TYR A 10 -9.86 -4.19 27.22
CA TYR A 10 -9.18 -4.52 25.96
C TYR A 10 -9.52 -3.55 24.82
N LEU A 11 -10.74 -2.98 24.77
CA LEU A 11 -11.12 -2.08 23.68
C LEU A 11 -10.21 -0.85 23.55
N PRO A 12 -9.81 -0.16 24.63
CA PRO A 12 -8.88 0.97 24.52
C PRO A 12 -7.50 0.57 23.98
N LEU A 13 -6.99 -0.61 24.36
CA LEU A 13 -5.70 -1.12 23.89
C LEU A 13 -5.76 -1.47 22.39
N LEU A 14 -6.84 -2.14 21.97
CA LEU A 14 -7.06 -2.45 20.56
C LEU A 14 -7.29 -1.18 19.74
N ALA A 15 -8.01 -0.18 20.27
CA ALA A 15 -8.20 1.11 19.62
C ALA A 15 -6.87 1.85 19.40
N LYS A 16 -5.97 1.82 20.40
CA LYS A 16 -4.61 2.37 20.26
C LYS A 16 -3.83 1.64 19.18
N GLY A 17 -3.91 0.30 19.16
CA GLY A 17 -3.30 -0.51 18.10
C GLY A 17 -3.87 -0.18 16.72
N ALA A 18 -5.20 -0.01 16.60
CA ALA A 18 -5.86 0.40 15.36
C ALA A 18 -5.39 1.77 14.86
N LEU A 19 -5.17 2.73 15.77
CA LEU A 19 -4.61 4.03 15.42
C LEU A 19 -3.21 3.88 14.80
N ILE A 20 -2.33 3.10 15.43
CA ILE A 20 -0.98 2.82 14.90
C ILE A 20 -1.05 2.09 13.55
N THR A 21 -2.00 1.16 13.36
CA THR A 21 -2.28 0.54 12.05
C THR A 21 -2.55 1.60 10.98
N VAL A 22 -3.42 2.57 11.28
CA VAL A 22 -3.76 3.66 10.34
C VAL A 22 -2.56 4.57 10.09
N GLU A 23 -1.76 4.89 11.12
CA GLU A 23 -0.55 5.70 10.98
C GLU A 23 0.47 5.02 10.07
N VAL A 24 0.77 3.74 10.29
CA VAL A 24 1.66 2.94 9.41
C VAL A 24 1.12 2.92 7.99
N PHE A 25 -0.19 2.65 7.82
CA PHE A 25 -0.83 2.62 6.51
C PHE A 25 -0.68 3.95 5.77
N VAL A 26 -1.04 5.07 6.39
CA VAL A 26 -1.01 6.39 5.73
C VAL A 26 0.42 6.79 5.36
N CYS A 27 1.38 6.61 6.27
CA CYS A 27 2.78 6.93 5.99
C CYS A 27 3.36 6.04 4.88
N ALA A 28 3.13 4.73 4.96
CA ALA A 28 3.60 3.79 3.95
C ALA A 28 2.91 3.99 2.59
N LEU A 29 1.60 4.36 2.58
CA LEU A 29 0.87 4.68 1.36
C LEU A 29 1.45 5.92 0.65
N ALA A 30 1.84 6.95 1.40
CA ALA A 30 2.50 8.13 0.83
C ALA A 30 3.81 7.74 0.14
N VAL A 31 4.66 6.94 0.81
CA VAL A 31 5.91 6.42 0.23
C VAL A 31 5.63 5.58 -1.01
N ALA A 32 4.67 4.63 -0.92
CA ALA A 32 4.31 3.74 -2.02
C ALA A 32 3.80 4.49 -3.24
N THR A 33 2.98 5.53 -3.03
CA THR A 33 2.40 6.33 -4.11
C THR A 33 3.47 7.15 -4.83
N ILE A 34 4.34 7.84 -4.06
CA ILE A 34 5.41 8.68 -4.62
C ILE A 34 6.40 7.82 -5.41
N LEU A 35 6.95 6.77 -4.79
CA LEU A 35 7.90 5.88 -5.45
C LEU A 35 7.27 5.10 -6.60
N GLY A 36 6.02 4.63 -6.42
CA GLY A 36 5.29 3.92 -7.47
C GLY A 36 5.08 4.78 -8.72
N MET A 37 4.78 6.07 -8.56
CA MET A 37 4.68 7.00 -9.68
C MET A 37 6.05 7.18 -10.37
N VAL A 38 7.13 7.32 -9.60
CA VAL A 38 8.50 7.41 -10.16
C VAL A 38 8.83 6.16 -10.99
N TRP A 39 8.60 4.96 -10.44
CA TRP A 39 8.86 3.71 -11.16
C TRP A 39 7.99 3.56 -12.41
N ALA A 40 6.72 3.96 -12.35
CA ALA A 40 5.83 3.93 -13.52
C ALA A 40 6.30 4.89 -14.62
N LEU A 41 6.66 6.11 -14.28
CA LEU A 41 7.16 7.09 -15.24
C LEU A 41 8.50 6.65 -15.86
N MET A 42 9.41 6.07 -15.07
CA MET A 42 10.64 5.47 -15.61
C MET A 42 10.30 4.34 -16.60
N ARG A 43 9.27 3.53 -16.31
CA ARG A 43 8.84 2.42 -17.15
C ARG A 43 8.33 2.86 -18.52
N VAL A 44 7.62 3.99 -18.59
CA VAL A 44 6.99 4.53 -19.81
C VAL A 44 7.82 5.63 -20.48
N SER A 45 9.01 5.95 -19.96
CA SER A 45 9.85 7.07 -20.42
C SER A 45 10.36 6.93 -21.86
N GLY A 46 10.38 5.72 -22.40
CA GLY A 46 11.03 5.42 -23.69
C GLY A 46 12.57 5.37 -23.65
N VAL A 47 13.19 5.69 -22.48
CA VAL A 47 14.63 5.56 -22.28
C VAL A 47 14.95 4.13 -21.84
N TYR A 48 15.63 3.38 -22.69
CA TYR A 48 15.90 1.95 -22.48
C TYR A 48 16.48 1.62 -21.11
N ALA A 49 17.50 2.35 -20.66
CA ALA A 49 18.14 2.13 -19.36
C ALA A 49 17.16 2.29 -18.19
N LEU A 50 16.35 3.36 -18.16
CA LEU A 50 15.35 3.61 -17.12
C LEU A 50 14.26 2.54 -17.13
N THR A 51 13.78 2.18 -18.32
CA THR A 51 12.76 1.15 -18.47
C THR A 51 13.25 -0.20 -17.96
N GLN A 52 14.47 -0.63 -18.31
CA GLN A 52 15.01 -1.92 -17.87
C GLN A 52 15.31 -1.92 -16.36
N PHE A 53 15.86 -0.83 -15.82
CA PHE A 53 16.10 -0.71 -14.40
C PHE A 53 14.81 -0.82 -13.60
N SER A 54 13.78 -0.02 -13.95
CA SER A 54 12.48 -0.07 -13.28
C SER A 54 11.84 -1.44 -13.38
N LYS A 55 11.90 -2.09 -14.55
CA LYS A 55 11.40 -3.46 -14.78
C LYS A 55 12.08 -4.47 -13.87
N ALA A 56 13.40 -4.45 -13.82
CA ALA A 56 14.17 -5.38 -12.99
C ALA A 56 13.86 -5.17 -11.49
N LEU A 57 13.87 -3.92 -11.03
CA LEU A 57 13.56 -3.56 -9.64
C LEU A 57 12.17 -4.04 -9.23
N ILE A 58 11.14 -3.71 -10.01
CA ILE A 58 9.76 -4.11 -9.73
C ILE A 58 9.64 -5.64 -9.66
N ASN A 59 10.23 -6.36 -10.61
CA ASN A 59 10.15 -7.82 -10.66
C ASN A 59 10.86 -8.48 -9.47
N ILE A 60 12.05 -7.98 -9.09
CA ILE A 60 12.82 -8.50 -7.95
C ILE A 60 12.03 -8.28 -6.65
N ILE A 61 11.58 -7.05 -6.40
CA ILE A 61 10.87 -6.69 -5.16
C ILE A 61 9.55 -7.44 -5.02
N ARG A 62 8.78 -7.56 -6.10
CA ARG A 62 7.53 -8.35 -6.10
C ARG A 62 7.75 -9.86 -6.03
N GLY A 63 8.95 -10.34 -6.36
CA GLY A 63 9.34 -11.74 -6.22
C GLY A 63 9.71 -12.14 -4.79
N ILE A 64 9.93 -11.18 -3.88
CA ILE A 64 10.30 -11.44 -2.50
C ILE A 64 9.06 -11.22 -1.59
N PRO A 65 8.69 -12.15 -0.69
CA PRO A 65 7.60 -11.94 0.26
C PRO A 65 7.80 -10.66 1.09
N ILE A 66 6.75 -9.87 1.26
CA ILE A 66 6.80 -8.60 2.03
C ILE A 66 7.36 -8.83 3.43
N LEU A 67 6.96 -9.92 4.08
CA LEU A 67 7.46 -10.31 5.39
C LEU A 67 9.00 -10.44 5.43
N VAL A 68 9.59 -11.05 4.40
CA VAL A 68 11.04 -11.21 4.28
C VAL A 68 11.72 -9.86 4.08
N GLN A 69 11.11 -8.97 3.30
CA GLN A 69 11.60 -7.60 3.12
C GLN A 69 11.60 -6.81 4.45
N LEU A 70 10.53 -6.95 5.26
CA LEU A 70 10.44 -6.35 6.60
C LEU A 70 11.54 -6.87 7.52
N PHE A 71 11.79 -8.19 7.53
CA PHE A 71 12.88 -8.77 8.32
C PHE A 71 14.24 -8.25 7.87
N TYR A 72 14.45 -8.11 6.55
CA TYR A 72 15.72 -7.62 6.03
C TYR A 72 15.97 -6.17 6.47
N ILE A 73 14.97 -5.30 6.39
CA ILE A 73 15.09 -3.90 6.80
C ILE A 73 15.29 -3.77 8.32
N TYR A 74 14.60 -4.57 9.11
CA TYR A 74 14.62 -4.44 10.56
C TYR A 74 15.84 -5.12 11.23
N PHE A 75 16.27 -6.28 10.70
CA PHE A 75 17.35 -7.05 11.33
C PHE A 75 18.70 -6.94 10.60
N VAL A 76 18.70 -6.75 9.26
CA VAL A 76 19.95 -6.73 8.49
C VAL A 76 20.50 -5.32 8.30
N PHE A 77 19.65 -4.30 8.12
CA PHE A 77 20.12 -2.92 7.95
C PHE A 77 20.93 -2.38 9.13
N PRO A 78 20.64 -2.72 10.40
CA PRO A 78 21.52 -2.35 11.53
C PRO A 78 22.95 -2.86 11.41
N GLU A 79 23.18 -4.03 10.80
CA GLU A 79 24.54 -4.59 10.58
C GLU A 79 25.39 -3.71 9.65
N ILE A 80 24.75 -2.92 8.78
CA ILE A 80 25.43 -1.97 7.90
C ILE A 80 25.33 -0.52 8.40
N GLY A 81 24.94 -0.32 9.69
CA GLY A 81 24.89 0.97 10.36
C GLY A 81 23.61 1.78 10.16
N ILE A 82 22.56 1.23 9.49
CA ILE A 82 21.27 1.88 9.31
C ILE A 82 20.32 1.41 10.41
N GLN A 83 20.17 2.20 11.46
CA GLN A 83 19.28 1.89 12.57
C GLN A 83 17.93 2.58 12.37
N LEU A 84 16.87 1.78 12.33
CA LEU A 84 15.49 2.22 12.18
C LEU A 84 14.67 1.70 13.38
N SER A 85 13.76 2.53 13.88
CA SER A 85 12.74 2.04 14.80
C SER A 85 11.82 1.03 14.08
N ALA A 86 11.11 0.20 14.85
CA ALA A 86 10.17 -0.77 14.28
C ALA A 86 9.11 -0.07 13.38
N PHE A 87 8.62 1.11 13.80
CA PHE A 87 7.67 1.91 13.03
C PHE A 87 8.27 2.38 11.70
N GLU A 88 9.46 2.96 11.70
CA GLU A 88 10.14 3.42 10.49
C GLU A 88 10.44 2.26 9.54
N ALA A 89 10.94 1.13 10.06
CA ALA A 89 11.19 -0.08 9.29
C ALA A 89 9.89 -0.62 8.66
N GLY A 90 8.78 -0.60 9.40
CA GLY A 90 7.46 -0.99 8.91
C GLY A 90 6.95 -0.07 7.79
N VAL A 91 7.06 1.25 7.98
CA VAL A 91 6.64 2.26 6.99
C VAL A 91 7.48 2.16 5.71
N ILE A 92 8.81 2.09 5.84
CA ILE A 92 9.72 2.01 4.69
C ILE A 92 9.53 0.67 3.98
N GLY A 93 9.47 -0.44 4.70
CA GLY A 93 9.34 -1.78 4.13
C GLY A 93 8.04 -1.96 3.36
N LEU A 94 6.89 -1.65 3.99
CA LEU A 94 5.60 -1.70 3.30
C LEU A 94 5.54 -0.69 2.16
N GLY A 95 5.99 0.55 2.39
CA GLY A 95 5.97 1.61 1.39
C GLY A 95 6.78 1.24 0.16
N PHE A 96 7.98 0.70 0.33
CA PHE A 96 8.84 0.26 -0.76
C PHE A 96 8.27 -0.96 -1.50
N ALA A 97 7.81 -1.99 -0.76
CA ALA A 97 7.19 -3.16 -1.36
C ALA A 97 5.96 -2.76 -2.20
N TYR A 98 5.04 -1.98 -1.61
CA TYR A 98 3.82 -1.55 -2.28
C TYR A 98 4.07 -0.54 -3.41
N SER A 99 5.20 0.19 -3.41
CA SER A 99 5.57 1.07 -4.52
C SER A 99 5.67 0.31 -5.84
N CYS A 100 6.12 -0.92 -5.80
CA CYS A 100 6.23 -1.78 -6.99
C CYS A 100 4.87 -2.26 -7.51
N TYR A 101 3.89 -2.47 -6.61
CA TYR A 101 2.50 -2.76 -7.00
C TYR A 101 1.82 -1.51 -7.57
N MET A 102 1.99 -0.35 -6.91
CA MET A 102 1.46 0.93 -7.39
C MET A 102 2.05 1.32 -8.75
N ALA A 103 3.33 1.02 -8.98
CA ALA A 103 3.97 1.26 -10.28
C ALA A 103 3.26 0.54 -11.43
N GLU A 104 2.87 -0.72 -11.23
CA GLU A 104 2.13 -1.49 -12.24
C GLU A 104 0.70 -0.95 -12.42
N VAL A 105 0.05 -0.50 -11.34
CA VAL A 105 -1.27 0.15 -11.42
C VAL A 105 -1.19 1.43 -12.26
N PHE A 106 -0.21 2.29 -11.98
CA PHE A 106 -0.05 3.54 -12.73
C PHE A 106 0.37 3.29 -14.17
N ARG A 107 1.30 2.35 -14.42
CA ARG A 107 1.70 1.94 -15.77
C ARG A 107 0.50 1.45 -16.58
N ALA A 108 -0.29 0.53 -16.01
CA ALA A 108 -1.46 0.00 -16.68
C ALA A 108 -2.50 1.10 -17.00
N GLY A 109 -2.68 2.06 -16.09
CA GLY A 109 -3.54 3.23 -16.34
C GLY A 109 -3.04 4.13 -17.46
N ILE A 110 -1.71 4.33 -17.56
CA ILE A 110 -1.09 5.12 -18.65
C ILE A 110 -1.26 4.40 -19.99
N GLU A 111 -1.00 3.09 -20.03
CA GLU A 111 -1.10 2.29 -21.25
C GLU A 111 -2.56 2.04 -21.70
N ALA A 112 -3.53 2.20 -20.81
CA ALA A 112 -4.96 2.07 -21.13
C ALA A 112 -5.57 3.33 -21.76
N VAL A 113 -4.84 4.43 -21.84
CA VAL A 113 -5.32 5.62 -22.57
C VAL A 113 -5.35 5.34 -24.06
N ASP A 114 -6.47 5.67 -24.71
CA ASP A 114 -6.70 5.43 -26.14
C ASP A 114 -5.54 6.04 -26.98
N PRO A 115 -4.84 5.24 -27.80
CA PRO A 115 -3.79 5.72 -28.69
C PRO A 115 -4.21 6.87 -29.60
N GLY A 116 -5.48 6.89 -30.04
CA GLY A 116 -6.06 7.97 -30.85
C GLY A 116 -5.99 9.34 -30.18
N GLN A 117 -6.04 9.40 -28.83
CA GLN A 117 -5.84 10.65 -28.09
C GLN A 117 -4.40 11.17 -28.23
N VAL A 118 -3.45 10.26 -28.24
CA VAL A 118 -2.02 10.59 -28.42
C VAL A 118 -1.76 11.02 -29.85
N GLU A 119 -2.30 10.31 -30.82
CA GLU A 119 -2.18 10.63 -32.27
C GLU A 119 -2.80 11.98 -32.61
N ALA A 120 -3.99 12.26 -32.09
CA ALA A 120 -4.65 13.57 -32.25
C ALA A 120 -3.83 14.71 -31.66
N ALA A 121 -3.25 14.51 -30.47
CA ALA A 121 -2.39 15.52 -29.84
C ALA A 121 -1.10 15.74 -30.64
N GLN A 122 -0.52 14.68 -31.21
CA GLN A 122 0.65 14.77 -32.08
C GLN A 122 0.34 15.54 -33.37
N SER A 123 -0.84 15.33 -33.96
CA SER A 123 -1.30 16.04 -35.16
C SER A 123 -1.47 17.56 -34.90
N LEU A 124 -1.71 17.95 -33.65
CA LEU A 124 -1.72 19.35 -33.21
C LEU A 124 -0.35 19.93 -32.89
N GLY A 125 0.73 19.17 -33.17
CA GLY A 125 2.12 19.59 -32.91
C GLY A 125 2.55 19.53 -31.46
N MET A 126 1.83 18.83 -30.58
CA MET A 126 2.20 18.71 -29.17
C MET A 126 3.42 17.82 -29.00
N GLY A 127 4.41 18.30 -28.23
CA GLY A 127 5.58 17.50 -27.86
C GLY A 127 5.25 16.40 -26.86
N ARG A 128 6.04 15.33 -26.82
CA ARG A 128 5.81 14.12 -25.99
C ARG A 128 5.54 14.43 -24.50
N ALA A 129 6.32 15.32 -23.89
CA ALA A 129 6.14 15.71 -22.51
C ALA A 129 4.77 16.40 -22.28
N LEU A 130 4.37 17.29 -23.19
CA LEU A 130 3.10 18.01 -23.10
C LEU A 130 1.91 17.04 -23.26
N ILE A 131 2.01 16.09 -24.19
CA ILE A 131 1.02 15.02 -24.38
C ILE A 131 0.88 14.20 -23.09
N LEU A 132 2.00 13.76 -22.49
CA LEU A 132 1.98 12.99 -21.25
C LEU A 132 1.25 13.77 -20.15
N TRP A 133 1.63 15.03 -19.91
CA TRP A 133 1.07 15.82 -18.80
C TRP A 133 -0.36 16.29 -19.02
N ARG A 134 -0.72 16.70 -20.24
CA ARG A 134 -2.04 17.29 -20.51
C ARG A 134 -3.09 16.33 -21.04
N VAL A 135 -2.69 15.25 -21.69
CA VAL A 135 -3.61 14.31 -22.33
C VAL A 135 -3.63 12.98 -21.58
N VAL A 136 -2.46 12.35 -21.40
CA VAL A 136 -2.36 10.99 -20.88
C VAL A 136 -2.57 10.94 -19.37
N LEU A 137 -1.79 11.67 -18.56
CA LEU A 137 -1.84 11.55 -17.11
C LEU A 137 -3.21 11.87 -16.50
N PRO A 138 -3.98 12.89 -16.94
CA PRO A 138 -5.31 13.14 -16.38
C PRO A 138 -6.31 12.02 -16.64
N GLN A 139 -6.18 11.34 -17.78
CA GLN A 139 -7.01 10.18 -18.13
C GLN A 139 -6.54 8.93 -17.38
N ALA A 140 -5.23 8.66 -17.43
CA ALA A 140 -4.60 7.55 -16.70
C ALA A 140 -4.91 7.58 -15.21
N PHE A 141 -4.91 8.75 -14.57
CA PHE A 141 -5.28 8.91 -13.17
C PHE A 141 -6.68 8.37 -12.88
N LYS A 142 -7.67 8.74 -13.69
CA LYS A 142 -9.05 8.25 -13.53
C LYS A 142 -9.15 6.74 -13.70
N ILE A 143 -8.45 6.19 -14.70
CA ILE A 143 -8.41 4.74 -14.97
C ILE A 143 -7.72 3.99 -13.83
N SER A 144 -6.68 4.57 -13.23
CA SER A 144 -5.91 3.96 -12.15
C SER A 144 -6.62 3.99 -10.79
N LEU A 145 -7.61 4.88 -10.57
CA LEU A 145 -8.26 5.06 -9.26
C LEU A 145 -8.86 3.78 -8.68
N PRO A 146 -9.65 2.97 -9.41
CA PRO A 146 -10.21 1.74 -8.88
C PRO A 146 -9.12 0.72 -8.46
N PRO A 147 -8.17 0.31 -9.32
CA PRO A 147 -7.13 -0.63 -8.93
C PRO A 147 -6.18 -0.07 -7.85
N TYR A 148 -5.94 1.25 -7.82
CA TYR A 148 -5.23 1.91 -6.74
C TYR A 148 -5.94 1.72 -5.40
N GLY A 149 -7.25 1.96 -5.36
CA GLY A 149 -8.06 1.76 -4.16
C GLY A 149 -8.05 0.31 -3.67
N ASN A 150 -8.13 -0.66 -4.57
CA ASN A 150 -8.01 -2.08 -4.22
C ASN A 150 -6.62 -2.39 -3.62
N THR A 151 -5.56 -1.81 -4.17
CA THR A 151 -4.21 -1.94 -3.62
C THR A 151 -4.09 -1.31 -2.23
N CYS A 152 -4.77 -0.17 -1.98
CA CYS A 152 -4.85 0.43 -0.64
C CYS A 152 -5.53 -0.50 0.37
N ILE A 153 -6.63 -1.17 0.00
CA ILE A 153 -7.32 -2.13 0.88
C ILE A 153 -6.40 -3.32 1.22
N MET A 154 -5.66 -3.82 0.26
CA MET A 154 -4.67 -4.89 0.49
C MET A 154 -3.59 -4.41 1.46
N MET A 155 -3.00 -3.25 1.20
CA MET A 155 -1.94 -2.66 2.02
C MET A 155 -2.39 -2.42 3.46
N LEU A 156 -3.63 -1.92 3.69
CA LEU A 156 -4.17 -1.73 5.04
C LEU A 156 -4.21 -3.05 5.83
N LYS A 157 -4.56 -4.16 5.19
CA LYS A 157 -4.54 -5.48 5.85
C LYS A 157 -3.12 -5.98 6.09
N ASP A 158 -2.21 -5.72 5.16
CA ASP A 158 -0.82 -6.15 5.24
C ASP A 158 0.01 -5.35 6.25
N THR A 159 -0.52 -4.23 6.80
CA THR A 159 0.11 -3.60 7.98
C THR A 159 0.25 -4.57 9.15
N SER A 160 -0.64 -5.57 9.25
CA SER A 160 -0.56 -6.63 10.26
C SER A 160 0.77 -7.39 10.26
N GLN A 161 1.45 -7.47 9.13
CA GLN A 161 2.77 -8.12 9.02
C GLN A 161 3.85 -7.35 9.80
N THR A 162 3.67 -6.04 10.04
CA THR A 162 4.62 -5.25 10.82
C THR A 162 4.63 -5.60 12.31
N SER A 163 3.58 -6.31 12.80
CA SER A 163 3.56 -6.86 14.16
C SER A 163 4.74 -7.78 14.45
N ILE A 164 5.27 -8.44 13.42
CA ILE A 164 6.35 -9.43 13.56
C ILE A 164 7.70 -8.72 13.84
N ILE A 165 7.85 -7.50 13.35
CA ILE A 165 8.99 -6.63 13.69
C ILE A 165 8.67 -5.68 14.85
N THR A 166 7.75 -6.07 15.73
CA THR A 166 7.38 -5.41 16.99
C THR A 166 6.69 -4.04 16.86
N VAL A 167 6.14 -3.67 15.69
CA VAL A 167 5.27 -2.51 15.59
C VAL A 167 4.00 -2.75 16.42
N ALA A 168 3.71 -1.86 17.36
CA ALA A 168 2.60 -2.01 18.31
C ALA A 168 1.22 -1.72 17.71
N GLU A 169 1.00 -2.20 16.46
CA GLU A 169 -0.25 -2.06 15.70
C GLU A 169 -1.33 -3.05 16.22
N LEU A 170 -2.49 -3.06 15.61
CA LEU A 170 -3.67 -3.79 16.08
C LEU A 170 -3.43 -5.30 16.31
N SER A 171 -2.77 -5.98 15.36
CA SER A 171 -2.49 -7.43 15.49
C SER A 171 -1.47 -7.71 16.59
N PHE A 172 -0.49 -6.83 16.78
CA PHE A 172 0.46 -6.92 17.88
C PHE A 172 -0.23 -6.79 19.24
N GLN A 173 -1.10 -5.78 19.41
CA GLN A 173 -1.89 -5.59 20.64
C GLN A 173 -2.79 -6.80 20.91
N GLY A 174 -3.48 -7.29 19.88
CA GLY A 174 -4.29 -8.52 20.00
C GLY A 174 -3.46 -9.71 20.44
N LYS A 175 -2.26 -9.91 19.87
CA LYS A 175 -1.35 -10.99 20.25
C LYS A 175 -0.88 -10.88 21.71
N LEU A 176 -0.55 -9.68 22.19
CA LEU A 176 -0.15 -9.45 23.58
C LEU A 176 -1.29 -9.81 24.55
N ILE A 177 -2.50 -9.31 24.30
CA ILE A 177 -3.68 -9.60 25.12
C ILE A 177 -4.00 -11.10 25.09
N ALA A 178 -4.00 -11.73 23.91
CA ALA A 178 -4.28 -13.15 23.77
C ALA A 178 -3.27 -14.01 24.52
N SER A 179 -1.98 -13.65 24.48
CA SER A 179 -0.90 -14.37 25.17
C SER A 179 -0.98 -14.26 26.69
N SER A 180 -1.42 -13.11 27.22
CA SER A 180 -1.55 -12.89 28.68
C SER A 180 -2.82 -13.48 29.27
N THR A 181 -3.88 -13.58 28.48
CA THR A 181 -5.22 -14.02 28.96
C THR A 181 -5.60 -15.42 28.54
N PHE A 182 -4.88 -16.00 27.57
CA PHE A 182 -5.20 -17.29 26.91
C PHE A 182 -6.58 -17.32 26.23
N LYS A 183 -7.21 -16.15 25.98
CA LYS A 183 -8.52 -15.98 25.32
C LYS A 183 -8.35 -15.75 23.81
N ASN A 184 -7.64 -16.64 23.12
CA ASN A 184 -7.24 -16.45 21.71
C ASN A 184 -8.45 -16.22 20.79
N THR A 185 -9.49 -17.05 20.88
CA THR A 185 -10.65 -16.96 19.99
C THR A 185 -11.37 -15.63 20.13
N GLU A 186 -11.60 -15.19 21.36
CA GLU A 186 -12.30 -13.95 21.65
C GLU A 186 -11.49 -12.74 21.18
N ILE A 187 -10.20 -12.69 21.49
CA ILE A 187 -9.35 -11.54 21.17
C ILE A 187 -9.14 -11.43 19.66
N PHE A 188 -8.81 -12.52 18.97
CA PHE A 188 -8.64 -12.45 17.51
C PHE A 188 -9.96 -12.20 16.77
N THR A 189 -11.10 -12.55 17.35
CA THR A 189 -12.42 -12.12 16.82
C THR A 189 -12.58 -10.59 16.93
N LEU A 190 -12.19 -9.98 18.06
CA LEU A 190 -12.22 -8.52 18.21
C LEU A 190 -11.25 -7.85 17.22
N VAL A 191 -10.04 -8.38 17.06
CA VAL A 191 -9.06 -7.87 16.08
C VAL A 191 -9.65 -7.92 14.66
N ALA A 192 -10.31 -9.04 14.29
CA ALA A 192 -10.96 -9.17 12.99
C ALA A 192 -12.09 -8.14 12.79
N ILE A 193 -12.90 -7.89 13.83
CA ILE A 193 -13.95 -6.86 13.81
C ILE A 193 -13.32 -5.47 13.60
N TRP A 194 -12.24 -5.14 14.30
CA TRP A 194 -11.54 -3.87 14.12
C TRP A 194 -11.00 -3.69 12.70
N TYR A 195 -10.40 -4.75 12.10
CA TYR A 195 -9.98 -4.69 10.69
C TYR A 195 -11.17 -4.49 9.75
N LEU A 196 -12.32 -5.14 10.01
CA LEU A 196 -13.54 -4.90 9.22
C LEU A 196 -14.01 -3.45 9.34
N VAL A 197 -14.00 -2.88 10.54
CA VAL A 197 -14.39 -1.47 10.77
C VAL A 197 -13.49 -0.52 10.00
N MET A 198 -12.18 -0.80 9.88
CA MET A 198 -11.25 0.01 9.11
C MET A 198 -11.37 -0.23 7.59
N CYS A 199 -11.55 -1.47 7.16
CA CYS A 199 -11.57 -1.83 5.74
C CYS A 199 -12.89 -1.51 5.06
N VAL A 200 -14.04 -1.70 5.73
CA VAL A 200 -15.38 -1.52 5.11
C VAL A 200 -15.58 -0.10 4.55
N PRO A 201 -15.27 0.99 5.26
CA PRO A 201 -15.37 2.34 4.69
C PRO A 201 -14.54 2.50 3.40
N LEU A 202 -13.32 1.96 3.39
CA LEU A 202 -12.42 2.02 2.24
C LEU A 202 -12.97 1.19 1.06
N ILE A 203 -13.49 -0.01 1.33
CA ILE A 203 -14.14 -0.87 0.32
C ILE A 203 -15.34 -0.17 -0.31
N LEU A 204 -16.20 0.45 0.51
CA LEU A 204 -17.37 1.18 0.01
C LEU A 204 -16.97 2.41 -0.82
N PHE A 205 -15.89 3.09 -0.42
CA PHE A 205 -15.35 4.21 -1.19
C PHE A 205 -14.81 3.74 -2.54
N VAL A 206 -13.99 2.68 -2.57
CA VAL A 206 -13.45 2.10 -3.80
C VAL A 206 -14.57 1.60 -4.73
N GLY A 207 -15.60 0.93 -4.19
CA GLY A 207 -16.75 0.51 -4.99
C GLY A 207 -17.52 1.66 -5.64
N ARG A 208 -17.51 2.87 -5.03
CA ARG A 208 -18.06 4.08 -5.68
C ARG A 208 -17.14 4.58 -6.79
N LEU A 209 -15.81 4.51 -6.60
CA LEU A 209 -14.86 4.86 -7.67
C LEU A 209 -14.96 3.93 -8.85
N GLU A 210 -15.11 2.63 -8.63
CA GLU A 210 -15.32 1.62 -9.69
C GLU A 210 -16.58 1.91 -10.51
N LYS A 211 -17.70 2.25 -9.85
CA LYS A 211 -18.94 2.63 -10.56
C LYS A 211 -18.80 3.92 -11.37
N LYS A 212 -17.94 4.85 -10.93
CA LYS A 212 -17.78 6.15 -11.58
C LYS A 212 -16.74 6.14 -12.70
N PHE A 213 -15.65 5.37 -12.53
CA PHE A 213 -14.46 5.42 -13.38
C PHE A 213 -14.05 4.06 -13.94
N GLY A 214 -14.67 2.96 -13.50
CA GLY A 214 -14.42 1.63 -14.05
C GLY A 214 -14.82 1.58 -15.52
N THR A 215 -13.95 1.04 -16.35
CA THR A 215 -14.28 0.70 -17.74
C THR A 215 -15.31 -0.42 -17.74
N LYS A 216 -16.42 -0.20 -18.42
CA LYS A 216 -17.39 -1.27 -18.73
C LYS A 216 -16.79 -2.26 -19.71
#